data_92f6b003674f363ac87555a714a72c48
#
_entry.id   92f6b003674f363ac87555a714a72c48
#
_cell.length_a   1.000
_cell.length_b   1.000
_cell.length_c   1.000
_cell.angle_alpha   90.00
_cell.angle_beta   90.00
_cell.angle_gamma   90.00
#
_symmetry.space_group_name_H-M   'P 1'
#
loop_
_entity.id
_entity.type
_entity.pdbx_description
1 polymer ?
#
loop_
_entity_poly.entity_id
_entity_poly.type
_entity_poly.pdbx_seq_one_letter_code
_entity_poly.pdbx_strand_id
1 'polypeptide(L)'
;MSAQAADGEGTALPASVLDAQVEAMSQRVSQDRDARCAQQRTRAEGQVRDILRSARSEARANVHTAVVRERKLGEQALRQARASALLEERQRAQQQTRALLRQMWAAITGALESRWDDPAHRKAWVRTSIRQAKGLLIGRSWRIEHDASWSQLELAELVQLISGKDEGGLPYEVELACGQDIRAGIRISTAGACLDATIAGLLASRAEIESEFLAEYMAAGKPHE
;
A
#
# COMPACT_ATOMS: atom_id res chain seq x y z
N MET A 1 88.84 104.06 0.00
CA MET A 1 88.67 103.07 -1.03
C MET A 1 87.29 102.48 -0.97
N SER A 2 86.55 102.76 -1.99
CA SER A 2 85.07 102.65 -2.11
C SER A 2 84.54 101.25 -2.06
N ALA A 3 83.51 101.05 -1.26
CA ALA A 3 82.64 99.86 -1.32
C ALA A 3 81.31 100.24 -1.98
N GLN A 4 81.05 99.71 -3.08
CA GLN A 4 79.83 99.87 -3.86
C GLN A 4 78.77 98.90 -3.36
N ALA A 5 77.66 99.45 -2.85
CA ALA A 5 76.46 98.70 -2.49
C ALA A 5 75.73 98.34 -3.80
N ALA A 6 75.41 97.11 -3.95
CA ALA A 6 74.54 96.63 -5.03
C ALA A 6 73.12 96.61 -4.49
N ASP A 7 72.30 97.54 -4.91
CA ASP A 7 70.85 97.55 -4.74
C ASP A 7 70.24 96.48 -5.56
N GLY A 8 69.72 95.44 -4.86
CA GLY A 8 68.91 94.46 -5.48
C GLY A 8 67.45 94.94 -5.55
N GLU A 9 67.10 95.55 -6.68
CA GLU A 9 65.67 95.81 -7.02
C GLU A 9 64.88 94.53 -7.12
N GLY A 10 64.25 94.17 -6.01
CA GLY A 10 63.19 93.13 -6.05
C GLY A 10 62.00 93.69 -6.82
N THR A 11 61.90 93.30 -8.07
CA THR A 11 60.74 93.63 -8.92
C THR A 11 59.47 93.12 -8.30
N ALA A 12 58.81 93.91 -7.45
CA ALA A 12 57.50 93.63 -6.92
C ALA A 12 56.50 93.54 -8.11
N LEU A 13 55.97 92.34 -8.36
CA LEU A 13 54.93 92.19 -9.37
C LEU A 13 53.76 93.11 -9.05
N PRO A 14 53.18 93.79 -10.03
CA PRO A 14 52.04 94.67 -9.79
C PRO A 14 50.89 93.89 -9.18
N ALA A 15 50.21 94.45 -8.14
CA ALA A 15 49.15 93.83 -7.40
C ALA A 15 48.04 93.21 -8.29
N SER A 16 47.78 93.80 -9.43
CA SER A 16 46.83 93.26 -10.43
C SER A 16 47.26 91.93 -11.05
N VAL A 17 48.57 91.65 -11.12
CA VAL A 17 49.04 90.32 -11.65
C VAL A 17 48.96 89.27 -10.58
N LEU A 18 49.21 89.63 -9.33
CA LEU A 18 49.00 88.70 -8.19
C LEU A 18 47.53 88.33 -7.98
N ASP A 19 46.61 89.30 -8.09
CA ASP A 19 45.14 89.04 -8.00
C ASP A 19 44.66 88.17 -9.13
N ALA A 20 45.14 88.42 -10.36
CA ALA A 20 44.83 87.59 -11.52
C ALA A 20 45.32 86.11 -11.36
N GLN A 21 46.55 85.95 -10.77
CA GLN A 21 47.07 84.60 -10.47
C GLN A 21 46.26 83.88 -9.36
N VAL A 22 45.86 84.56 -8.30
CA VAL A 22 45.01 84.02 -7.23
C VAL A 22 43.66 83.62 -7.79
N GLU A 23 43.04 84.46 -8.64
CA GLU A 23 41.76 84.14 -9.30
C GLU A 23 41.89 82.91 -10.20
N ALA A 24 42.95 82.83 -11.02
CA ALA A 24 43.21 81.67 -11.89
C ALA A 24 43.44 80.37 -11.07
N MET A 25 44.18 80.46 -9.95
CA MET A 25 44.36 79.31 -9.04
C MET A 25 43.06 78.92 -8.39
N SER A 26 42.24 79.84 -7.91
CA SER A 26 40.94 79.58 -7.30
C SER A 26 39.98 78.88 -8.28
N GLN A 27 39.93 79.37 -9.52
CA GLN A 27 39.15 78.75 -10.59
C GLN A 27 39.64 77.34 -10.89
N ARG A 28 40.94 77.09 -10.92
CA ARG A 28 41.53 75.79 -11.17
C ARG A 28 41.20 74.79 -10.04
N VAL A 29 41.29 75.20 -8.77
CA VAL A 29 40.92 74.42 -7.60
C VAL A 29 39.45 74.11 -7.64
N SER A 30 38.56 75.04 -7.96
CA SER A 30 37.12 74.83 -8.09
C SER A 30 36.79 73.84 -9.21
N GLN A 31 37.44 73.99 -10.39
CA GLN A 31 37.25 72.99 -11.50
C GLN A 31 37.70 71.57 -11.10
N ASP A 32 38.88 71.48 -10.43
CA ASP A 32 39.37 70.14 -9.98
C ASP A 32 38.47 69.53 -8.94
N ARG A 33 37.92 70.29 -7.97
CA ARG A 33 36.93 69.88 -7.01
C ARG A 33 35.67 69.37 -7.71
N ASP A 34 35.12 70.11 -8.66
CA ASP A 34 33.91 69.80 -9.38
C ASP A 34 34.09 68.54 -10.24
N ALA A 35 35.23 68.39 -10.89
CA ALA A 35 35.61 67.19 -11.65
C ALA A 35 35.70 65.95 -10.73
N ARG A 36 36.35 66.06 -9.56
CA ARG A 36 36.45 65.00 -8.57
C ARG A 36 35.07 64.64 -8.02
N CYS A 37 34.19 65.60 -7.68
CA CYS A 37 32.85 65.40 -7.26
C CYS A 37 31.99 64.67 -8.31
N ALA A 38 32.10 65.10 -9.59
CA ALA A 38 31.40 64.41 -10.68
C ALA A 38 31.89 62.97 -10.86
N GLN A 39 33.20 62.75 -10.80
CA GLN A 39 33.74 61.39 -10.87
C GLN A 39 33.29 60.49 -9.73
N GLN A 40 33.25 60.99 -8.48
CA GLN A 40 32.78 60.27 -7.34
C GLN A 40 31.29 59.93 -7.46
N ARG A 41 30.44 60.87 -7.92
CA ARG A 41 28.99 60.60 -8.19
C ARG A 41 28.82 59.53 -9.23
N THR A 42 29.52 59.65 -10.38
CA THR A 42 29.42 58.61 -11.43
C THR A 42 29.82 57.22 -10.90
N ARG A 43 30.89 57.17 -10.10
CA ARG A 43 31.37 55.92 -9.49
C ARG A 43 30.33 55.35 -8.48
N ALA A 44 29.77 56.20 -7.63
CA ALA A 44 28.73 55.79 -6.67
C ALA A 44 27.46 55.31 -7.37
N GLU A 45 27.01 56.02 -8.42
CA GLU A 45 25.86 55.58 -9.23
C GLU A 45 26.11 54.25 -9.94
N GLY A 46 27.33 54.00 -10.40
CA GLY A 46 27.75 52.71 -10.94
C GLY A 46 27.66 51.61 -9.90
N GLN A 47 28.22 51.83 -8.72
CA GLN A 47 28.15 50.88 -7.61
C GLN A 47 26.71 50.57 -7.18
N VAL A 48 25.86 51.60 -7.06
CA VAL A 48 24.42 51.42 -6.73
C VAL A 48 23.72 50.57 -7.79
N ARG A 49 23.96 50.82 -9.07
CA ARG A 49 23.36 50.02 -10.15
C ARG A 49 23.82 48.57 -10.10
N ASP A 50 25.07 48.30 -9.80
CA ASP A 50 25.61 46.94 -9.72
C ASP A 50 25.05 46.20 -8.48
N ILE A 51 24.96 46.85 -7.33
CA ILE A 51 24.34 46.31 -6.12
C ILE A 51 22.85 45.95 -6.38
N LEU A 52 22.09 46.88 -7.00
CA LEU A 52 20.69 46.64 -7.32
C LEU A 52 20.51 45.49 -8.34
N ARG A 53 21.41 45.38 -9.32
CA ARG A 53 21.41 44.29 -10.31
C ARG A 53 21.66 42.95 -9.62
N SER A 54 22.66 42.87 -8.76
CA SER A 54 23.02 41.69 -7.99
C SER A 54 21.86 41.27 -7.06
N ALA A 55 21.33 42.21 -6.27
CA ALA A 55 20.23 41.96 -5.36
C ALA A 55 18.95 41.44 -6.08
N ARG A 56 18.61 42.02 -7.25
CA ARG A 56 17.49 41.55 -8.06
C ARG A 56 17.73 40.16 -8.64
N SER A 57 18.94 39.86 -9.06
CA SER A 57 19.31 38.52 -9.57
C SER A 57 19.21 37.47 -8.46
N GLU A 58 19.74 37.79 -7.30
CA GLU A 58 19.67 36.91 -6.10
C GLU A 58 18.22 36.68 -5.63
N ALA A 59 17.43 37.76 -5.56
CA ALA A 59 16.03 37.64 -5.20
C ALA A 59 15.25 36.73 -6.17
N ARG A 60 15.48 36.85 -7.48
CA ARG A 60 14.85 35.98 -8.49
C ARG A 60 15.28 34.52 -8.33
N ALA A 61 16.58 34.27 -8.08
CA ALA A 61 17.09 32.92 -7.84
C ALA A 61 16.46 32.28 -6.59
N ASN A 62 16.34 33.04 -5.51
CA ASN A 62 15.72 32.61 -4.27
C ASN A 62 14.23 32.28 -4.47
N VAL A 63 13.47 33.14 -5.15
CA VAL A 63 12.07 32.88 -5.48
C VAL A 63 11.95 31.64 -6.35
N HIS A 64 12.77 31.48 -7.39
CA HIS A 64 12.75 30.30 -8.23
C HIS A 64 13.00 29.01 -7.42
N THR A 65 14.01 29.03 -6.57
CA THR A 65 14.35 27.87 -5.70
C THR A 65 13.22 27.54 -4.75
N ALA A 66 12.59 28.55 -4.15
CA ALA A 66 11.42 28.34 -3.28
C ALA A 66 10.24 27.72 -4.03
N VAL A 67 9.91 28.24 -5.22
CA VAL A 67 8.82 27.69 -6.06
C VAL A 67 9.09 26.24 -6.47
N VAL A 68 10.32 25.92 -6.88
CA VAL A 68 10.71 24.54 -7.24
C VAL A 68 10.58 23.62 -6.03
N ARG A 69 11.00 24.08 -4.86
CA ARG A 69 10.88 23.31 -3.61
C ARG A 69 9.40 23.03 -3.26
N GLU A 70 8.56 24.06 -3.28
CA GLU A 70 7.14 23.93 -2.99
C GLU A 70 6.41 23.01 -3.98
N ARG A 71 6.73 23.07 -5.26
CA ARG A 71 6.19 22.15 -6.27
C ARG A 71 6.57 20.70 -5.96
N LYS A 72 7.83 20.43 -5.62
CA LYS A 72 8.27 19.07 -5.25
C LYS A 72 7.55 18.55 -4.00
N LEU A 73 7.39 19.39 -2.99
CA LEU A 73 6.65 19.02 -1.78
C LEU A 73 5.18 18.73 -2.09
N GLY A 74 4.53 19.57 -2.90
CA GLY A 74 3.17 19.36 -3.36
C GLY A 74 2.99 18.05 -4.15
N GLU A 75 3.93 17.75 -5.06
CA GLU A 75 3.90 16.49 -5.81
C GLU A 75 4.11 15.25 -4.91
N GLN A 76 4.98 15.37 -3.90
CA GLN A 76 5.19 14.30 -2.93
C GLN A 76 3.92 14.07 -2.08
N ALA A 77 3.32 15.13 -1.58
CA ALA A 77 2.07 15.06 -0.81
C ALA A 77 0.94 14.44 -1.63
N LEU A 78 0.81 14.82 -2.91
CA LEU A 78 -0.19 14.26 -3.81
C LEU A 78 0.03 12.75 -4.06
N ARG A 79 1.29 12.34 -4.27
CA ARG A 79 1.63 10.92 -4.44
C ARG A 79 1.31 10.11 -3.18
N GLN A 80 1.64 10.64 -2.01
CA GLN A 80 1.31 9.99 -0.73
C GLN A 80 -0.20 9.86 -0.53
N ALA A 81 -0.97 10.92 -0.78
CA ALA A 81 -2.41 10.91 -0.67
C ALA A 81 -3.08 9.88 -1.62
N ARG A 82 -2.59 9.80 -2.87
CA ARG A 82 -3.07 8.78 -3.82
C ARG A 82 -2.74 7.36 -3.37
N ALA A 83 -1.52 7.12 -2.88
CA ALA A 83 -1.12 5.82 -2.38
C ALA A 83 -1.95 5.39 -1.15
N SER A 84 -2.21 6.31 -0.22
CA SER A 84 -3.07 6.06 0.95
C SER A 84 -4.50 5.74 0.54
N ALA A 85 -5.09 6.49 -0.39
CA ALA A 85 -6.45 6.25 -0.88
C ALA A 85 -6.58 4.87 -1.55
N LEU A 86 -5.60 4.47 -2.38
CA LEU A 86 -5.58 3.14 -2.99
C LEU A 86 -5.43 2.02 -1.96
N LEU A 87 -4.63 2.25 -0.91
CA LEU A 87 -4.47 1.27 0.17
C LEU A 87 -5.77 1.10 0.95
N GLU A 88 -6.43 2.20 1.31
CA GLU A 88 -7.73 2.18 1.99
C GLU A 88 -8.80 1.45 1.16
N GLU A 89 -8.87 1.72 -0.14
CA GLU A 89 -9.80 1.04 -1.05
C GLU A 89 -9.56 -0.47 -1.07
N ARG A 90 -8.31 -0.90 -1.19
CA ARG A 90 -7.92 -2.32 -1.14
C ARG A 90 -8.28 -2.96 0.20
N GLN A 91 -8.03 -2.26 1.31
CA GLN A 91 -8.37 -2.74 2.64
C GLN A 91 -9.88 -2.93 2.80
N ARG A 92 -10.69 -1.96 2.34
CA ARG A 92 -12.16 -2.06 2.35
C ARG A 92 -12.65 -3.26 1.54
N ALA A 93 -12.14 -3.43 0.31
CA ALA A 93 -12.48 -4.56 -0.52
C ALA A 93 -12.12 -5.91 0.15
N GLN A 94 -10.93 -6.01 0.74
CA GLN A 94 -10.53 -7.22 1.48
C GLN A 94 -11.41 -7.48 2.71
N GLN A 95 -11.79 -6.45 3.45
CA GLN A 95 -12.69 -6.58 4.60
C GLN A 95 -14.08 -7.06 4.18
N GLN A 96 -14.61 -6.53 3.08
CA GLN A 96 -15.88 -6.96 2.51
C GLN A 96 -15.82 -8.43 2.07
N THR A 97 -14.78 -8.83 1.36
CA THR A 97 -14.58 -10.23 0.95
C THR A 97 -14.49 -11.16 2.16
N ARG A 98 -13.72 -10.79 3.20
CA ARG A 98 -13.63 -11.58 4.43
C ARG A 98 -14.96 -11.68 5.19
N ALA A 99 -15.75 -10.62 5.19
CA ALA A 99 -17.08 -10.63 5.81
C ALA A 99 -18.04 -11.57 5.05
N LEU A 100 -18.02 -11.49 3.71
CA LEU A 100 -18.80 -12.36 2.84
C LEU A 100 -18.44 -13.83 3.02
N LEU A 101 -17.15 -14.17 3.01
CA LEU A 101 -16.69 -15.54 3.25
C LEU A 101 -17.10 -16.07 4.62
N ARG A 102 -17.03 -15.25 5.67
CA ARG A 102 -17.51 -15.65 7.00
C ARG A 102 -19.00 -15.98 7.02
N GLN A 103 -19.82 -15.15 6.35
CA GLN A 103 -21.25 -15.41 6.22
C GLN A 103 -21.53 -16.71 5.44
N MET A 104 -20.83 -16.90 4.32
CA MET A 104 -20.91 -18.13 3.54
C MET A 104 -20.58 -19.37 4.37
N TRP A 105 -19.45 -19.35 5.11
CA TRP A 105 -19.05 -20.49 5.95
C TRP A 105 -20.07 -20.80 7.02
N ALA A 106 -20.63 -19.80 7.70
CA ALA A 106 -21.70 -20.00 8.68
C ALA A 106 -22.95 -20.60 8.04
N ALA A 107 -23.34 -20.12 6.85
CA ALA A 107 -24.50 -20.62 6.13
C ALA A 107 -24.31 -22.06 5.64
N ILE A 108 -23.15 -22.41 5.05
CA ILE A 108 -22.85 -23.77 4.59
C ILE A 108 -22.81 -24.74 5.76
N THR A 109 -22.11 -24.40 6.84
CA THR A 109 -22.01 -25.26 8.01
C THR A 109 -23.41 -25.49 8.61
N GLY A 110 -24.19 -24.44 8.81
CA GLY A 110 -25.56 -24.58 9.35
C GLY A 110 -26.50 -25.36 8.43
N ALA A 111 -26.36 -25.21 7.10
CA ALA A 111 -27.14 -25.99 6.15
C ALA A 111 -26.78 -27.50 6.18
N LEU A 112 -25.49 -27.82 6.32
CA LEU A 112 -25.02 -29.20 6.43
C LEU A 112 -25.46 -29.84 7.75
N GLU A 113 -25.37 -29.12 8.88
CA GLU A 113 -25.86 -29.55 10.17
C GLU A 113 -27.38 -29.83 10.13
N SER A 114 -28.17 -28.88 9.63
CA SER A 114 -29.60 -29.03 9.47
C SER A 114 -29.96 -30.22 8.57
N ARG A 115 -29.20 -30.47 7.53
CA ARG A 115 -29.40 -31.63 6.64
C ARG A 115 -29.04 -32.96 7.32
N TRP A 116 -28.06 -32.94 8.23
CA TRP A 116 -27.69 -34.09 9.03
C TRP A 116 -28.75 -34.41 10.10
N ASP A 117 -29.36 -33.40 10.70
CA ASP A 117 -30.40 -33.57 11.73
C ASP A 117 -31.69 -34.17 11.17
N ASP A 118 -31.96 -34.00 9.87
CA ASP A 118 -33.09 -34.67 9.22
C ASP A 118 -32.78 -36.17 8.99
N PRO A 119 -33.55 -37.10 9.59
CA PRO A 119 -33.30 -38.55 9.47
C PRO A 119 -33.29 -39.07 8.03
N ALA A 120 -34.11 -38.51 7.14
CA ALA A 120 -34.17 -38.94 5.74
C ALA A 120 -32.91 -38.53 4.98
N HIS A 121 -32.47 -37.29 5.18
CA HIS A 121 -31.24 -36.77 4.58
C HIS A 121 -30.00 -37.45 5.17
N ARG A 122 -29.94 -37.67 6.46
CA ARG A 122 -28.85 -38.40 7.13
C ARG A 122 -28.70 -39.81 6.56
N LYS A 123 -29.81 -40.56 6.42
CA LYS A 123 -29.78 -41.88 5.82
C LYS A 123 -29.30 -41.89 4.35
N ALA A 124 -29.73 -40.91 3.57
CA ALA A 124 -29.26 -40.72 2.19
C ALA A 124 -27.79 -40.41 2.13
N TRP A 125 -27.28 -39.52 3.03
CA TRP A 125 -25.88 -39.16 3.14
C TRP A 125 -25.00 -40.39 3.45
N VAL A 126 -25.34 -41.12 4.51
CA VAL A 126 -24.63 -42.36 4.88
C VAL A 126 -24.61 -43.37 3.73
N ARG A 127 -25.75 -43.60 3.07
CA ARG A 127 -25.83 -44.50 1.91
C ARG A 127 -24.94 -44.06 0.76
N THR A 128 -24.86 -42.75 0.48
CA THR A 128 -24.00 -42.20 -0.57
C THR A 128 -22.53 -42.35 -0.20
N SER A 129 -22.16 -42.08 1.05
CA SER A 129 -20.78 -42.24 1.55
C SER A 129 -20.32 -43.72 1.45
N ILE A 130 -21.15 -44.66 1.82
CA ILE A 130 -20.83 -46.08 1.69
C ILE A 130 -20.66 -46.48 0.22
N ARG A 131 -21.52 -45.97 -0.68
CA ARG A 131 -21.40 -46.24 -2.11
C ARG A 131 -20.10 -45.69 -2.68
N GLN A 132 -19.72 -44.48 -2.30
CA GLN A 132 -18.44 -43.89 -2.66
C GLN A 132 -17.25 -44.68 -2.10
N ALA A 133 -17.33 -45.09 -0.82
CA ALA A 133 -16.29 -45.90 -0.20
C ALA A 133 -16.09 -47.24 -0.94
N LYS A 134 -17.15 -47.89 -1.33
CA LYS A 134 -17.10 -49.15 -2.13
C LYS A 134 -16.39 -48.96 -3.49
N GLY A 135 -16.51 -47.76 -4.09
CA GLY A 135 -15.86 -47.44 -5.34
C GLY A 135 -14.39 -46.95 -5.22
N LEU A 136 -14.05 -46.37 -4.07
CA LEU A 136 -12.74 -45.70 -3.89
C LEU A 136 -11.77 -46.47 -3.00
N LEU A 137 -12.27 -47.15 -1.95
CA LEU A 137 -11.46 -47.85 -0.97
C LEU A 137 -11.12 -49.25 -1.42
N ILE A 138 -9.83 -49.54 -1.48
CA ILE A 138 -9.34 -50.90 -1.76
C ILE A 138 -9.22 -51.66 -0.45
N GLY A 139 -9.87 -52.79 -0.35
CA GLY A 139 -9.88 -53.62 0.86
C GLY A 139 -11.27 -53.82 1.42
N ARG A 140 -11.44 -54.86 2.23
CA ARG A 140 -12.75 -55.29 2.78
C ARG A 140 -12.82 -55.20 4.30
N SER A 141 -11.71 -54.87 4.96
CA SER A 141 -11.70 -54.54 6.40
C SER A 141 -11.84 -53.04 6.57
N TRP A 142 -13.00 -52.62 7.05
CA TRP A 142 -13.37 -51.20 7.19
C TRP A 142 -13.53 -50.85 8.66
N ARG A 143 -12.91 -49.77 9.07
CA ARG A 143 -13.20 -49.13 10.34
C ARG A 143 -14.05 -47.90 10.07
N ILE A 144 -15.25 -47.86 10.65
CA ILE A 144 -16.20 -46.76 10.48
C ILE A 144 -16.35 -46.03 11.79
N GLU A 145 -15.98 -44.75 11.75
CA GLU A 145 -16.17 -43.86 12.90
C GLU A 145 -17.43 -43.04 12.69
N HIS A 146 -18.23 -42.94 13.73
CA HIS A 146 -19.52 -42.24 13.77
C HIS A 146 -19.68 -41.43 15.05
N ASP A 147 -20.68 -40.54 15.09
CA ASP A 147 -21.05 -39.81 16.30
C ASP A 147 -21.64 -40.72 17.38
N ALA A 148 -21.39 -40.36 18.64
CA ALA A 148 -21.91 -41.08 19.81
C ALA A 148 -23.44 -41.10 19.94
N SER A 149 -24.15 -40.20 19.25
CA SER A 149 -25.62 -40.10 19.32
C SER A 149 -26.38 -41.17 18.51
N TRP A 150 -25.68 -42.03 17.75
CA TRP A 150 -26.32 -43.04 16.92
C TRP A 150 -27.00 -44.14 17.77
N SER A 151 -28.23 -44.45 17.40
CA SER A 151 -28.97 -45.53 18.02
C SER A 151 -28.48 -46.90 17.53
N GLN A 152 -28.73 -47.93 18.35
CA GLN A 152 -28.43 -49.31 17.98
C GLN A 152 -29.11 -49.74 16.67
N LEU A 153 -30.28 -49.15 16.38
CA LEU A 153 -31.02 -49.43 15.15
C LEU A 153 -30.29 -48.85 13.93
N GLU A 154 -29.82 -47.63 14.04
CA GLU A 154 -29.05 -46.97 12.96
C GLU A 154 -27.74 -47.71 12.68
N LEU A 155 -27.04 -48.16 13.72
CA LEU A 155 -25.84 -48.99 13.59
C LEU A 155 -26.14 -50.32 12.89
N ALA A 156 -27.24 -51.00 13.25
CA ALA A 156 -27.65 -52.22 12.59
C ALA A 156 -28.01 -52.01 11.11
N GLU A 157 -28.71 -50.93 10.77
CA GLU A 157 -29.01 -50.55 9.39
C GLU A 157 -27.73 -50.26 8.61
N LEU A 158 -26.73 -49.57 9.22
CA LEU A 158 -25.43 -49.30 8.61
C LEU A 158 -24.70 -50.58 8.23
N VAL A 159 -24.63 -51.55 9.16
CA VAL A 159 -24.00 -52.85 8.90
C VAL A 159 -24.73 -53.61 7.80
N GLN A 160 -26.06 -53.58 7.75
CA GLN A 160 -26.83 -54.18 6.66
C GLN A 160 -26.55 -53.54 5.29
N LEU A 161 -26.40 -52.20 5.22
CA LEU A 161 -26.06 -51.50 3.99
C LEU A 161 -24.67 -51.88 3.45
N ILE A 162 -23.73 -52.20 4.32
CA ILE A 162 -22.37 -52.59 3.95
C ILE A 162 -22.34 -54.08 3.55
N SER A 163 -23.02 -54.93 4.31
CA SER A 163 -23.06 -56.41 4.10
C SER A 163 -23.84 -56.82 2.85
N GLY A 164 -24.58 -55.89 2.19
CA GLY A 164 -25.24 -56.16 0.92
C GLY A 164 -24.22 -56.70 -0.10
N LYS A 165 -24.51 -57.86 -0.69
CA LYS A 165 -23.64 -58.61 -1.57
C LYS A 165 -23.17 -57.74 -2.74
N ASP A 166 -21.86 -57.45 -2.77
CA ASP A 166 -21.20 -57.04 -4.00
C ASP A 166 -21.09 -58.24 -4.94
N GLU A 167 -20.98 -57.96 -6.23
CA GLU A 167 -20.89 -58.96 -7.31
C GLU A 167 -19.73 -59.97 -7.14
N GLY A 168 -18.86 -59.78 -6.13
CA GLY A 168 -17.72 -60.65 -5.81
C GLY A 168 -17.93 -61.58 -4.60
N GLY A 169 -19.07 -61.55 -3.91
CA GLY A 169 -19.57 -62.58 -2.98
C GLY A 169 -18.91 -62.68 -1.59
N LEU A 170 -17.85 -61.92 -1.27
CA LEU A 170 -17.21 -61.97 0.03
C LEU A 170 -17.72 -60.86 0.95
N PRO A 171 -17.99 -61.12 2.25
CA PRO A 171 -18.47 -60.09 3.18
C PRO A 171 -17.39 -59.06 3.52
N TYR A 172 -17.83 -57.84 3.86
CA TYR A 172 -16.99 -56.84 4.48
C TYR A 172 -16.86 -57.11 5.96
N GLU A 173 -15.64 -56.97 6.49
CA GLU A 173 -15.37 -56.92 7.92
C GLU A 173 -15.49 -55.46 8.37
N VAL A 174 -16.45 -55.22 9.28
CA VAL A 174 -16.76 -53.84 9.71
C VAL A 174 -16.48 -53.70 11.19
N GLU A 175 -15.59 -52.80 11.56
CA GLU A 175 -15.36 -52.34 12.92
C GLU A 175 -16.07 -50.98 13.08
N LEU A 176 -17.01 -50.89 14.04
CA LEU A 176 -17.66 -49.63 14.37
C LEU A 176 -16.95 -48.98 15.56
N ALA A 177 -16.61 -47.71 15.47
CA ALA A 177 -15.96 -46.94 16.53
C ALA A 177 -16.66 -45.59 16.71
N CYS A 178 -16.74 -45.13 17.95
CA CYS A 178 -17.20 -43.78 18.23
C CYS A 178 -16.04 -42.79 18.03
N GLY A 179 -16.20 -41.82 17.12
CA GLY A 179 -15.25 -40.74 16.88
C GLY A 179 -15.54 -39.58 17.82
N GLN A 180 -14.55 -39.18 18.63
CA GLN A 180 -14.72 -38.08 19.60
C GLN A 180 -14.85 -36.70 18.94
N ASP A 181 -14.37 -36.56 17.72
CA ASP A 181 -14.33 -35.32 16.92
C ASP A 181 -15.45 -35.27 15.86
N ILE A 182 -16.26 -36.34 15.74
CA ILE A 182 -17.34 -36.41 14.75
C ILE A 182 -18.64 -35.92 15.36
N ARG A 183 -19.15 -34.79 14.87
CA ARG A 183 -20.50 -34.29 15.21
C ARG A 183 -21.57 -34.71 14.20
N ALA A 184 -21.17 -34.82 12.94
CA ALA A 184 -22.05 -35.13 11.82
C ALA A 184 -21.27 -35.80 10.70
N GLY A 185 -21.86 -36.80 10.05
CA GLY A 185 -21.21 -37.58 9.00
C GLY A 185 -20.58 -38.86 9.53
N ILE A 186 -19.84 -39.54 8.69
CA ILE A 186 -19.07 -40.74 8.99
C ILE A 186 -17.69 -40.68 8.38
N ARG A 187 -16.73 -41.32 9.01
CA ARG A 187 -15.38 -41.51 8.46
C ARG A 187 -15.17 -43.00 8.25
N ILE A 188 -14.79 -43.41 7.03
CA ILE A 188 -14.56 -44.79 6.64
C ILE A 188 -13.09 -44.95 6.31
N SER A 189 -12.40 -45.82 7.03
CA SER A 189 -10.96 -46.05 6.82
C SER A 189 -10.67 -47.54 6.57
N THR A 190 -9.63 -47.75 5.78
CA THR A 190 -9.01 -49.07 5.57
C THR A 190 -7.52 -48.98 5.95
N ALA A 191 -6.75 -50.04 5.81
CA ALA A 191 -5.31 -50.06 6.14
C ALA A 191 -4.47 -48.99 5.40
N GLY A 192 -4.92 -48.50 4.23
CA GLY A 192 -4.14 -47.58 3.41
C GLY A 192 -4.87 -46.33 2.92
N ALA A 193 -6.17 -46.19 3.18
CA ALA A 193 -6.96 -45.08 2.67
C ALA A 193 -8.12 -44.74 3.63
N CYS A 194 -8.56 -43.48 3.56
CA CYS A 194 -9.66 -42.97 4.37
C CYS A 194 -10.58 -42.10 3.52
N LEU A 195 -11.87 -42.32 3.63
CA LEU A 195 -12.93 -41.46 3.11
C LEU A 195 -13.53 -40.71 4.29
N ASP A 196 -13.26 -39.42 4.37
CA ASP A 196 -13.86 -38.56 5.40
C ASP A 196 -15.13 -37.89 4.85
N ALA A 197 -16.27 -38.48 5.14
CA ALA A 197 -17.58 -37.93 4.80
C ALA A 197 -18.23 -37.20 6.00
N THR A 198 -17.46 -36.74 6.96
CA THR A 198 -17.91 -35.82 8.00
C THR A 198 -18.08 -34.40 7.44
N ILE A 199 -18.79 -33.52 8.14
CA ILE A 199 -18.86 -32.11 7.75
C ILE A 199 -17.45 -31.51 7.66
N ALA A 200 -16.58 -31.84 8.60
CA ALA A 200 -15.19 -31.37 8.57
C ALA A 200 -14.42 -31.86 7.33
N GLY A 201 -14.59 -33.14 6.97
CA GLY A 201 -13.98 -33.72 5.76
C GLY A 201 -14.50 -33.10 4.46
N LEU A 202 -15.82 -32.90 4.36
CA LEU A 202 -16.43 -32.23 3.20
C LEU A 202 -15.98 -30.77 3.04
N LEU A 203 -15.70 -30.08 4.14
CA LEU A 203 -15.24 -28.69 4.14
C LEU A 203 -13.70 -28.56 4.15
N ALA A 204 -12.95 -29.66 4.04
CA ALA A 204 -11.49 -29.66 4.08
C ALA A 204 -10.85 -28.89 2.90
N SER A 205 -11.45 -28.96 1.70
CA SER A 205 -11.01 -28.22 0.49
C SER A 205 -11.40 -26.75 0.55
N ARG A 206 -11.10 -26.09 1.65
CA ARG A 206 -11.55 -24.73 1.93
C ARG A 206 -11.21 -23.73 0.80
N ALA A 207 -10.00 -23.77 0.27
CA ALA A 207 -9.56 -22.85 -0.77
C ALA A 207 -10.36 -23.01 -2.08
N GLU A 208 -10.72 -24.25 -2.43
CA GLU A 208 -11.54 -24.55 -3.61
C GLU A 208 -12.95 -24.03 -3.44
N ILE A 209 -13.59 -24.32 -2.30
CA ILE A 209 -14.93 -23.84 -1.97
C ILE A 209 -15.00 -22.31 -1.96
N GLU A 210 -14.02 -21.64 -1.33
CA GLU A 210 -13.96 -20.18 -1.31
C GLU A 210 -13.76 -19.59 -2.71
N SER A 211 -12.92 -20.20 -3.55
CA SER A 211 -12.67 -19.73 -4.91
C SER A 211 -13.89 -19.88 -5.81
N GLU A 212 -14.58 -21.01 -5.73
CA GLU A 212 -15.80 -21.29 -6.50
C GLU A 212 -16.93 -20.34 -6.11
N PHE A 213 -17.15 -20.18 -4.79
CA PHE A 213 -18.13 -19.23 -4.28
C PHE A 213 -17.88 -17.80 -4.73
N LEU A 214 -16.63 -17.33 -4.64
CA LEU A 214 -16.26 -15.97 -5.07
C LEU A 214 -16.43 -15.80 -6.58
N ALA A 215 -16.12 -16.82 -7.37
CA ALA A 215 -16.32 -16.80 -8.82
C ALA A 215 -17.81 -16.66 -9.18
N GLU A 216 -18.69 -17.46 -8.55
CA GLU A 216 -20.13 -17.38 -8.74
C GLU A 216 -20.71 -16.04 -8.26
N TYR A 217 -20.28 -15.56 -7.09
CA TYR A 217 -20.73 -14.27 -6.55
C TYR A 217 -20.36 -13.11 -7.48
N MET A 218 -19.15 -13.12 -8.02
CA MET A 218 -18.71 -12.10 -8.98
C MET A 218 -19.43 -12.20 -10.32
N ALA A 219 -19.79 -13.41 -10.75
CA ALA A 219 -20.58 -13.61 -11.97
C ALA A 219 -22.03 -13.11 -11.78
N ALA A 220 -22.64 -13.37 -10.63
CA ALA A 220 -23.99 -12.94 -10.31
C ALA A 220 -24.10 -11.41 -10.09
N GLY A 221 -23.02 -10.76 -9.63
CA GLY A 221 -22.97 -9.31 -9.38
C GLY A 221 -22.70 -8.46 -10.63
N LYS A 222 -22.44 -9.03 -11.79
CA LYS A 222 -22.34 -8.30 -13.05
C LYS A 222 -23.78 -8.06 -13.56
N PRO A 223 -24.24 -6.79 -13.66
CA PRO A 223 -25.47 -6.53 -14.40
C PRO A 223 -25.29 -7.06 -15.82
N HIS A 224 -26.24 -7.84 -16.28
CA HIS A 224 -26.31 -8.22 -17.70
C HIS A 224 -26.46 -6.92 -18.51
N GLU A 225 -25.36 -6.46 -19.16
CA GLU A 225 -25.39 -5.46 -20.22
C GLU A 225 -26.07 -6.03 -21.47
#